data_af962075622329be16b1c93c53ceb15a
#
_entry.id   af962075622329be16b1c93c53ceb15a
#
_cell.length_a   1.000
_cell.length_b   1.000
_cell.length_c   1.000
_cell.angle_alpha   90.00
_cell.angle_beta   90.00
_cell.angle_gamma   90.00
#
_symmetry.space_group_name_H-M   'P 1'
#
loop_
_entity.id
_entity.type
_entity.pdbx_description
1 polymer ?
#
loop_
_entity_poly.entity_id
_entity_poly.type
_entity_poly.pdbx_seq_one_letter_code
_entity_poly.pdbx_strand_id
1 'polypeptide(L)'
;MKKSTRGLKIVFASLVMLFALDSNWLLAQSPDDYAAERERAVQLVNQNKHAQALPILEKLAADKRADGQIFLGLGLVHWSMQDAIFSDKAKWKQTRLKAREAFLKAKELGASMPEIDLIIASIRADGGDKGASDNPQAQTASEAADEEFKAGDYKKAAAEYEKAATLDPSWYEAALYTGNSYYSLKEYDKAGVWFAKAIALDPNRETAYRYWADGLMNGGKSKEAEDKFTDAIVAEPYSSAAWRGLNQYAGRKSIKLAHPKIVVPVEFSSSGEGNTKITLGNMMGGKDDDGSFAWTMYGISRAIWQTDKTGKLSEKFAAAYPSERVYRHSLAEETDALRMVLIGVKDSKKYKKLEPSLAMLKKLDAEGLLEAYILFARSDAGIKQDYAAYRQNNRDKLKRYLTEYVMKNGGI
;
A
#
# COMPACT_ATOMS: atom_id res chain seq x y z
N MET A 1 32.59 -25.10 5.14
CA MET A 1 31.31 -24.99 4.43
C MET A 1 30.54 -23.83 5.03
N LYS A 2 30.53 -22.68 4.36
CA LYS A 2 29.90 -21.43 4.86
C LYS A 2 28.43 -21.46 4.45
N LYS A 3 27.53 -21.51 5.44
CA LYS A 3 26.09 -21.39 5.26
C LYS A 3 25.77 -19.99 4.73
N SER A 4 25.30 -19.90 3.51
CA SER A 4 24.77 -18.68 2.91
C SER A 4 23.31 -18.53 3.34
N THR A 5 23.08 -17.86 4.46
CA THR A 5 21.78 -17.30 4.77
C THR A 5 21.66 -15.97 4.02
N ARG A 6 21.01 -15.99 2.86
CA ARG A 6 20.53 -14.76 2.20
C ARG A 6 19.24 -14.28 2.86
N GLY A 7 19.31 -14.01 4.18
CA GLY A 7 18.43 -13.05 4.77
C GLY A 7 18.85 -11.66 4.28
N LEU A 8 17.91 -10.83 3.92
CA LEU A 8 18.12 -9.44 3.58
C LEU A 8 18.88 -8.78 4.74
N LYS A 9 20.22 -8.72 4.64
CA LYS A 9 21.04 -7.96 5.58
C LYS A 9 20.77 -6.49 5.28
N ILE A 10 19.74 -5.96 5.91
CA ILE A 10 19.60 -4.50 6.05
C ILE A 10 20.77 -4.09 6.94
N VAL A 11 21.81 -3.55 6.33
CA VAL A 11 22.92 -2.93 7.04
C VAL A 11 22.32 -1.72 7.75
N PHE A 12 22.14 -1.82 9.06
CA PHE A 12 21.83 -0.67 9.90
C PHE A 12 23.00 0.31 9.83
N ALA A 13 22.98 1.20 8.84
CA ALA A 13 23.70 2.46 8.98
C ALA A 13 23.04 3.18 10.15
N SER A 14 23.84 3.54 11.14
CA SER A 14 23.45 4.19 12.38
C SER A 14 22.43 5.31 12.11
N LEU A 15 21.14 4.99 12.23
CA LEU A 15 20.08 5.97 12.13
C LEU A 15 20.04 6.70 13.47
N VAL A 16 20.67 7.87 13.52
CA VAL A 16 20.48 8.82 14.61
C VAL A 16 19.05 9.33 14.49
N MET A 17 18.14 8.75 15.28
CA MET A 17 16.80 9.30 15.43
C MET A 17 16.91 10.66 16.12
N LEU A 18 16.84 11.73 15.35
CA LEU A 18 16.60 13.08 15.86
C LEU A 18 15.14 13.14 16.34
N PHE A 19 14.93 12.85 17.62
CA PHE A 19 13.74 13.28 18.30
C PHE A 19 13.82 14.80 18.47
N ALA A 20 12.96 15.54 17.78
CA ALA A 20 12.81 16.95 18.03
C ALA A 20 12.41 17.16 19.49
N LEU A 21 13.31 17.78 20.26
CA LEU A 21 13.02 18.28 21.58
C LEU A 21 12.24 19.58 21.42
N ASP A 22 10.94 19.53 21.56
CA ASP A 22 10.14 20.71 21.77
C ASP A 22 10.48 21.31 23.15
N SER A 23 11.30 22.36 23.12
CA SER A 23 11.71 23.12 24.30
C SER A 23 10.61 24.11 24.69
N ASN A 24 9.64 23.65 25.47
CA ASN A 24 8.81 24.52 26.31
C ASN A 24 8.73 23.96 27.73
N TRP A 25 9.73 24.29 28.53
CA TRP A 25 9.77 24.02 29.96
C TRP A 25 9.71 25.30 30.75
N LEU A 26 8.57 25.54 31.35
CA LEU A 26 8.48 26.29 32.63
C LEU A 26 7.15 25.91 33.31
N LEU A 27 7.20 24.92 34.19
CA LEU A 27 6.49 24.94 35.48
C LEU A 27 6.85 23.63 36.25
N ALA A 28 7.40 23.79 37.44
CA ALA A 28 7.84 22.72 38.31
C ALA A 28 6.66 21.86 38.79
N GLN A 29 6.58 20.65 38.28
CA GLN A 29 5.93 19.50 38.92
C GLN A 29 6.96 18.36 38.94
N SER A 30 6.88 17.43 39.90
CA SER A 30 7.71 16.24 39.95
C SER A 30 7.87 15.61 38.57
N PRO A 31 9.08 15.20 38.13
CA PRO A 31 9.25 14.66 36.79
C PRO A 31 8.24 13.53 36.61
N ASP A 32 7.39 13.68 35.61
CA ASP A 32 6.40 12.65 35.28
C ASP A 32 7.19 11.37 34.95
N ASP A 33 7.01 10.34 35.73
CA ASP A 33 7.71 9.05 35.57
C ASP A 33 7.60 8.54 34.14
N TYR A 34 6.49 8.86 33.44
CA TYR A 34 6.27 8.51 32.04
C TYR A 34 7.29 9.20 31.10
N ALA A 35 7.53 10.48 31.25
CA ALA A 35 8.47 11.20 30.39
C ALA A 35 9.91 10.70 30.58
N ALA A 36 10.30 10.47 31.84
CA ALA A 36 11.61 9.94 32.16
C ALA A 36 11.80 8.50 31.65
N GLU A 37 10.79 7.64 31.80
CA GLU A 37 10.82 6.27 31.26
C GLU A 37 10.84 6.27 29.72
N ARG A 38 10.10 7.16 29.08
CA ARG A 38 10.10 7.33 27.61
C ARG A 38 11.49 7.70 27.10
N GLU A 39 12.14 8.68 27.70
CA GLU A 39 13.49 9.09 27.33
C GLU A 39 14.48 7.95 27.53
N ARG A 40 14.40 7.24 28.67
CA ARG A 40 15.23 6.08 28.97
C ARG A 40 15.02 4.96 27.92
N ALA A 41 13.80 4.66 27.54
CA ALA A 41 13.51 3.65 26.52
C ALA A 41 14.15 4.01 25.18
N VAL A 42 14.02 5.28 24.75
CA VAL A 42 14.63 5.79 23.51
C VAL A 42 16.16 5.66 23.56
N GLN A 43 16.80 6.05 24.68
CA GLN A 43 18.25 5.92 24.85
C GLN A 43 18.71 4.46 24.77
N LEU A 44 17.95 3.54 25.36
CA LEU A 44 18.27 2.11 25.32
C LEU A 44 18.13 1.52 23.91
N VAL A 45 17.10 1.92 23.16
CA VAL A 45 16.92 1.53 21.74
C VAL A 45 18.08 2.03 20.90
N ASN A 46 18.45 3.30 21.03
CA ASN A 46 19.58 3.92 20.30
C ASN A 46 20.93 3.28 20.64
N GLN A 47 21.06 2.74 21.84
CA GLN A 47 22.25 1.99 22.28
C GLN A 47 22.21 0.50 21.93
N ASN A 48 21.21 0.04 21.16
CA ASN A 48 20.96 -1.38 20.84
C ASN A 48 20.77 -2.28 22.09
N LYS A 49 20.38 -1.71 23.22
CA LYS A 49 20.11 -2.45 24.48
C LYS A 49 18.65 -2.93 24.50
N HIS A 50 18.27 -3.69 23.47
CA HIS A 50 16.89 -4.08 23.19
C HIS A 50 16.22 -4.85 24.33
N ALA A 51 16.95 -5.78 24.97
CA ALA A 51 16.43 -6.55 26.10
C ALA A 51 16.10 -5.68 27.34
N GLN A 52 16.79 -4.54 27.52
CA GLN A 52 16.50 -3.59 28.59
C GLN A 52 15.40 -2.60 28.20
N ALA A 53 15.29 -2.25 26.92
CA ALA A 53 14.28 -1.35 26.41
C ALA A 53 12.88 -1.99 26.40
N LEU A 54 12.81 -3.31 26.10
CA LEU A 54 11.54 -4.01 25.89
C LEU A 54 10.54 -3.85 27.04
N PRO A 55 10.85 -4.15 28.30
CA PRO A 55 9.88 -4.04 29.39
C PRO A 55 9.41 -2.61 29.64
N ILE A 56 10.26 -1.62 29.37
CA ILE A 56 9.90 -0.20 29.52
C ILE A 56 8.93 0.19 28.38
N LEU A 57 9.23 -0.21 27.14
CA LEU A 57 8.37 0.06 26.00
C LEU A 57 7.01 -0.63 26.10
N GLU A 58 6.96 -1.88 26.59
CA GLU A 58 5.70 -2.60 26.83
C GLU A 58 4.84 -1.88 27.87
N LYS A 59 5.45 -1.39 28.97
CA LYS A 59 4.75 -0.58 29.98
C LYS A 59 4.22 0.73 29.40
N LEU A 60 5.05 1.44 28.62
CA LEU A 60 4.66 2.69 27.99
C LEU A 60 3.56 2.48 26.93
N ALA A 61 3.61 1.40 26.17
CA ALA A 61 2.61 1.06 25.16
C ALA A 61 1.22 0.74 25.75
N ALA A 62 1.17 0.31 27.00
CA ALA A 62 -0.08 0.06 27.74
C ALA A 62 -0.68 1.35 28.34
N ASP A 63 0.05 2.46 28.38
CA ASP A 63 -0.43 3.75 28.88
C ASP A 63 -1.30 4.46 27.84
N LYS A 64 -2.34 5.19 28.28
CA LYS A 64 -3.21 5.97 27.41
C LYS A 64 -2.50 7.09 26.65
N ARG A 65 -1.32 7.50 27.08
CA ARG A 65 -0.45 8.51 26.47
C ARG A 65 0.47 7.95 25.41
N ALA A 66 0.43 6.62 25.14
CA ALA A 66 1.28 5.98 24.16
C ALA A 66 1.07 6.60 22.76
N ASP A 67 2.16 7.06 22.19
CA ASP A 67 2.20 7.65 20.84
C ASP A 67 2.82 6.67 19.82
N GLY A 68 2.81 7.06 18.55
CA GLY A 68 3.35 6.24 17.48
C GLY A 68 4.85 5.93 17.61
N GLN A 69 5.61 6.79 18.29
CA GLN A 69 7.05 6.58 18.50
C GLN A 69 7.33 5.45 19.50
N ILE A 70 6.49 5.29 20.52
CA ILE A 70 6.58 4.16 21.46
C ILE A 70 6.34 2.84 20.72
N PHE A 71 5.32 2.79 19.89
CA PHE A 71 5.03 1.58 19.08
C PHE A 71 6.09 1.33 18.01
N LEU A 72 6.67 2.37 17.42
CA LEU A 72 7.79 2.23 16.50
C LEU A 72 9.02 1.61 17.22
N GLY A 73 9.36 2.13 18.41
CA GLY A 73 10.42 1.57 19.22
C GLY A 73 10.17 0.12 19.62
N LEU A 74 8.95 -0.22 20.00
CA LEU A 74 8.55 -1.60 20.35
C LEU A 74 8.68 -2.54 19.14
N GLY A 75 8.24 -2.10 17.96
CA GLY A 75 8.41 -2.84 16.70
C GLY A 75 9.88 -3.09 16.37
N LEU A 76 10.73 -2.06 16.48
CA LEU A 76 12.18 -2.17 16.24
C LEU A 76 12.85 -3.15 17.21
N VAL A 77 12.49 -3.10 18.48
CA VAL A 77 13.05 -4.00 19.50
C VAL A 77 12.69 -5.45 19.20
N HIS A 78 11.41 -5.75 18.94
CA HIS A 78 11.00 -7.11 18.59
C HIS A 78 11.64 -7.57 17.29
N TRP A 79 11.73 -6.70 16.27
CA TRP A 79 12.38 -7.02 15.00
C TRP A 79 13.88 -7.33 15.17
N SER A 80 14.58 -6.55 15.99
CA SER A 80 16.01 -6.75 16.23
C SER A 80 16.33 -8.01 17.06
N MET A 81 15.41 -8.42 17.93
CA MET A 81 15.61 -9.60 18.80
C MET A 81 15.32 -10.92 18.10
N GLN A 82 14.69 -10.93 16.93
CA GLN A 82 14.26 -12.17 16.27
C GLN A 82 15.40 -13.11 15.91
N ASP A 83 16.57 -12.59 15.50
CA ASP A 83 17.69 -13.42 15.06
C ASP A 83 18.27 -14.26 16.18
N ALA A 84 18.29 -13.73 17.41
CA ALA A 84 18.80 -14.43 18.60
C ALA A 84 17.93 -15.64 19.00
N ILE A 85 16.68 -15.69 18.55
CA ILE A 85 15.71 -16.73 18.90
C ILE A 85 15.27 -17.57 17.70
N PHE A 86 15.97 -17.47 16.58
CA PHE A 86 15.62 -18.15 15.31
C PHE A 86 15.53 -19.68 15.44
N SER A 87 16.28 -20.29 16.37
CA SER A 87 16.23 -21.73 16.62
C SER A 87 14.91 -22.20 17.25
N ASP A 88 14.23 -21.35 18.01
CA ASP A 88 12.88 -21.59 18.52
C ASP A 88 11.86 -20.96 17.55
N LYS A 89 11.41 -21.76 16.58
CA LYS A 89 10.52 -21.30 15.51
C LYS A 89 9.19 -20.73 16.01
N ALA A 90 8.63 -21.28 17.08
CA ALA A 90 7.37 -20.79 17.63
C ALA A 90 7.56 -19.40 18.25
N LYS A 91 8.58 -19.24 19.08
CA LYS A 91 8.93 -17.97 19.71
C LYS A 91 9.37 -16.93 18.67
N TRP A 92 10.14 -17.35 17.67
CA TRP A 92 10.57 -16.51 16.55
C TRP A 92 9.37 -15.93 15.80
N LYS A 93 8.40 -16.77 15.38
CA LYS A 93 7.18 -16.32 14.73
C LYS A 93 6.36 -15.37 15.60
N GLN A 94 6.18 -15.71 16.87
CA GLN A 94 5.45 -14.85 17.82
C GLN A 94 6.11 -13.48 17.97
N THR A 95 7.43 -13.42 18.05
CA THR A 95 8.18 -12.15 18.18
C THR A 95 8.01 -11.29 16.92
N ARG A 96 8.02 -11.91 15.74
CA ARG A 96 7.77 -11.22 14.47
C ARG A 96 6.34 -10.69 14.36
N LEU A 97 5.35 -11.44 14.84
CA LEU A 97 3.96 -10.96 14.90
C LEU A 97 3.86 -9.73 15.81
N LYS A 98 4.48 -9.75 16.99
CA LYS A 98 4.56 -8.59 17.89
C LYS A 98 5.21 -7.38 17.20
N ALA A 99 6.32 -7.60 16.46
CA ALA A 99 6.94 -6.53 15.68
C ALA A 99 5.98 -5.95 14.64
N ARG A 100 5.31 -6.83 13.87
CA ARG A 100 4.34 -6.42 12.86
C ARG A 100 3.17 -5.63 13.44
N GLU A 101 2.59 -6.07 14.53
CA GLU A 101 1.50 -5.38 15.23
C GLU A 101 1.92 -4.01 15.74
N ALA A 102 3.10 -3.93 16.36
CA ALA A 102 3.65 -2.67 16.84
C ALA A 102 3.92 -1.69 15.68
N PHE A 103 4.48 -2.14 14.57
CA PHE A 103 4.69 -1.30 13.39
C PHE A 103 3.39 -0.81 12.75
N LEU A 104 2.37 -1.67 12.67
CA LEU A 104 1.05 -1.26 12.19
C LEU A 104 0.43 -0.19 13.10
N LYS A 105 0.56 -0.37 14.42
CA LYS A 105 0.07 0.62 15.39
C LYS A 105 0.85 1.93 15.34
N ALA A 106 2.16 1.87 15.14
CA ALA A 106 2.98 3.06 14.92
C ALA A 106 2.48 3.89 13.73
N LYS A 107 2.21 3.22 12.60
CA LYS A 107 1.65 3.88 11.41
C LYS A 107 0.28 4.48 11.64
N GLU A 108 -0.62 3.75 12.31
CA GLU A 108 -1.96 4.25 12.69
C GLU A 108 -1.86 5.54 13.51
N LEU A 109 -0.84 5.65 14.37
CA LEU A 109 -0.57 6.81 15.21
C LEU A 109 0.36 7.86 14.55
N GLY A 110 0.60 7.76 13.23
CA GLY A 110 1.34 8.75 12.44
C GLY A 110 2.88 8.63 12.52
N ALA A 111 3.43 7.65 13.23
CA ALA A 111 4.87 7.40 13.20
C ALA A 111 5.26 6.50 12.03
N SER A 112 6.39 6.81 11.40
CA SER A 112 6.87 6.08 10.24
C SER A 112 8.40 6.06 10.18
N MET A 113 8.94 5.08 9.47
CA MET A 113 10.33 5.00 9.04
C MET A 113 10.37 4.43 7.61
N PRO A 114 11.42 4.72 6.81
CA PRO A 114 11.47 4.33 5.40
C PRO A 114 11.25 2.83 5.14
N GLU A 115 11.72 1.95 6.03
CA GLU A 115 11.70 0.50 5.86
C GLU A 115 10.47 -0.18 6.48
N ILE A 116 9.60 0.55 7.19
CA ILE A 116 8.49 -0.04 7.97
C ILE A 116 7.56 -0.89 7.11
N ASP A 117 7.25 -0.42 5.90
CA ASP A 117 6.36 -1.12 4.97
C ASP A 117 7.01 -2.40 4.43
N LEU A 118 8.31 -2.37 4.16
CA LEU A 118 9.07 -3.53 3.73
C LEU A 118 9.13 -4.60 4.82
N ILE A 119 9.37 -4.19 6.07
CA ILE A 119 9.39 -5.11 7.22
C ILE A 119 8.02 -5.73 7.41
N ILE A 120 6.95 -4.93 7.48
CA ILE A 120 5.57 -5.44 7.62
C ILE A 120 5.24 -6.41 6.50
N ALA A 121 5.62 -6.08 5.26
CA ALA A 121 5.37 -6.90 4.08
C ALA A 121 6.16 -8.21 4.06
N SER A 122 7.31 -8.28 4.74
CA SER A 122 8.15 -9.49 4.82
C SER A 122 7.61 -10.54 5.80
N ILE A 123 6.68 -10.17 6.68
CA ILE A 123 6.13 -11.04 7.72
C ILE A 123 4.78 -11.58 7.28
N ARG A 124 4.64 -12.92 7.20
CA ARG A 124 3.35 -13.59 6.96
C ARG A 124 2.39 -13.39 8.14
N ALA A 125 1.11 -13.74 7.91
CA ALA A 125 0.07 -13.67 8.94
C ALA A 125 0.33 -14.59 10.14
N ASP A 126 1.11 -15.65 9.95
CA ASP A 126 1.53 -16.59 11.00
C ASP A 126 2.90 -16.24 11.64
N GLY A 127 3.51 -15.13 11.24
CA GLY A 127 4.82 -14.67 11.71
C GLY A 127 6.02 -15.21 10.94
N GLY A 128 5.83 -16.13 10.00
CA GLY A 128 6.88 -16.66 9.14
C GLY A 128 7.41 -15.67 8.11
N ASP A 129 8.47 -16.03 7.40
CA ASP A 129 8.98 -15.25 6.27
C ASP A 129 8.11 -15.44 5.04
N LYS A 130 7.80 -14.34 4.34
CA LYS A 130 7.04 -14.40 3.09
C LYS A 130 7.75 -15.14 1.96
N GLY A 131 9.06 -15.16 1.96
CA GLY A 131 9.87 -15.77 0.90
C GLY A 131 10.42 -17.17 1.22
N ALA A 132 10.08 -17.78 2.38
CA ALA A 132 10.62 -19.05 2.81
C ALA A 132 9.53 -20.01 3.31
N SER A 133 9.78 -21.31 3.18
CA SER A 133 8.95 -22.35 3.80
C SER A 133 9.42 -22.65 5.23
N ASP A 134 8.46 -22.97 6.11
CA ASP A 134 8.76 -23.50 7.43
C ASP A 134 9.05 -25.02 7.40
N ASN A 135 8.76 -25.69 6.27
CA ASN A 135 9.09 -27.07 6.04
C ASN A 135 10.53 -27.17 5.51
N PRO A 136 11.49 -27.76 6.28
CA PRO A 136 12.88 -27.82 5.84
C PRO A 136 13.10 -28.61 4.56
N GLN A 137 12.27 -29.64 4.30
CA GLN A 137 12.36 -30.43 3.08
C GLN A 137 11.87 -29.64 1.86
N ALA A 138 10.79 -28.83 2.02
CA ALA A 138 10.34 -27.92 0.99
C ALA A 138 11.39 -26.85 0.68
N GLN A 139 12.01 -26.30 1.72
CA GLN A 139 13.08 -25.32 1.57
C GLN A 139 14.28 -25.90 0.83
N THR A 140 14.71 -27.12 1.18
CA THR A 140 15.81 -27.82 0.49
C THR A 140 15.48 -28.10 -0.98
N ALA A 141 14.25 -28.52 -1.28
CA ALA A 141 13.81 -28.75 -2.66
C ALA A 141 13.83 -27.43 -3.47
N SER A 142 13.38 -26.32 -2.88
CA SER A 142 13.43 -25.01 -3.53
C SER A 142 14.86 -24.52 -3.78
N GLU A 143 15.78 -24.75 -2.83
CA GLU A 143 17.19 -24.39 -3.01
C GLU A 143 17.83 -25.22 -4.14
N ALA A 144 17.50 -26.50 -4.25
CA ALA A 144 17.94 -27.35 -5.37
C ALA A 144 17.37 -26.83 -6.71
N ALA A 145 16.07 -26.46 -6.72
CA ALA A 145 15.44 -25.89 -7.89
C ALA A 145 16.09 -24.56 -8.34
N ASP A 146 16.48 -23.69 -7.39
CA ASP A 146 17.17 -22.45 -7.67
C ASP A 146 18.50 -22.67 -8.42
N GLU A 147 19.27 -23.70 -8.04
CA GLU A 147 20.53 -24.06 -8.69
C GLU A 147 20.29 -24.59 -10.11
N GLU A 148 19.30 -25.47 -10.30
CA GLU A 148 18.94 -25.99 -11.63
C GLU A 148 18.39 -24.87 -12.54
N PHE A 149 17.60 -23.94 -11.99
CA PHE A 149 17.10 -22.78 -12.73
C PHE A 149 18.24 -21.87 -13.21
N LYS A 150 19.23 -21.60 -12.35
CA LYS A 150 20.43 -20.82 -12.70
C LYS A 150 21.30 -21.53 -13.75
N ALA A 151 21.34 -22.85 -13.69
CA ALA A 151 22.05 -23.68 -14.70
C ALA A 151 21.30 -23.74 -16.04
N GLY A 152 20.06 -23.25 -16.12
CA GLY A 152 19.20 -23.28 -17.30
C GLY A 152 18.47 -24.61 -17.50
N ASP A 153 18.57 -25.55 -16.56
CA ASP A 153 17.79 -26.80 -16.58
C ASP A 153 16.39 -26.55 -16.00
N TYR A 154 15.59 -25.80 -16.75
CA TYR A 154 14.23 -25.42 -16.33
C TYR A 154 13.32 -26.65 -16.11
N LYS A 155 13.62 -27.80 -16.73
CA LYS A 155 12.83 -29.01 -16.54
C LYS A 155 13.05 -29.60 -15.14
N LYS A 156 14.31 -29.69 -14.71
CA LYS A 156 14.63 -30.14 -13.35
C LYS A 156 14.20 -29.11 -12.32
N ALA A 157 14.42 -27.82 -12.59
CA ALA A 157 13.95 -26.74 -11.73
C ALA A 157 12.43 -26.85 -11.48
N ALA A 158 11.63 -27.04 -12.53
CA ALA A 158 10.19 -27.23 -12.39
C ALA A 158 9.85 -28.42 -11.46
N ALA A 159 10.52 -29.56 -11.63
CA ALA A 159 10.26 -30.75 -10.82
C ALA A 159 10.60 -30.56 -9.33
N GLU A 160 11.72 -29.89 -9.03
CA GLU A 160 12.09 -29.60 -7.62
C GLU A 160 11.21 -28.50 -6.99
N TYR A 161 10.79 -27.45 -7.74
CA TYR A 161 9.81 -26.49 -7.24
C TYR A 161 8.42 -27.12 -7.03
N GLU A 162 7.97 -28.03 -7.91
CA GLU A 162 6.73 -28.80 -7.71
C GLU A 162 6.78 -29.63 -6.43
N LYS A 163 7.92 -30.28 -6.17
CA LYS A 163 8.16 -31.02 -4.94
C LYS A 163 8.11 -30.07 -3.72
N ALA A 164 8.73 -28.88 -3.80
CA ALA A 164 8.65 -27.89 -2.76
C ALA A 164 7.19 -27.45 -2.50
N ALA A 165 6.43 -27.15 -3.56
CA ALA A 165 5.02 -26.79 -3.47
C ALA A 165 4.11 -27.93 -2.98
N THR A 166 4.52 -29.17 -3.17
CA THR A 166 3.80 -30.36 -2.64
C THR A 166 4.06 -30.52 -1.15
N LEU A 167 5.32 -30.29 -0.71
CA LEU A 167 5.73 -30.38 0.69
C LEU A 167 5.20 -29.22 1.54
N ASP A 168 5.00 -28.05 0.93
CA ASP A 168 4.36 -26.90 1.53
C ASP A 168 3.37 -26.24 0.54
N PRO A 169 2.11 -26.72 0.51
CA PRO A 169 1.09 -26.20 -0.39
C PRO A 169 0.70 -24.74 -0.13
N SER A 170 1.10 -24.18 1.01
CA SER A 170 0.83 -22.79 1.38
C SER A 170 1.92 -21.81 0.89
N TRP A 171 3.00 -22.32 0.31
CA TRP A 171 4.15 -21.52 -0.08
C TRP A 171 3.98 -20.88 -1.46
N TYR A 172 3.70 -19.60 -1.45
CA TYR A 172 3.48 -18.80 -2.67
C TYR A 172 4.65 -18.87 -3.65
N GLU A 173 5.90 -18.73 -3.14
CA GLU A 173 7.09 -18.69 -3.97
C GLU A 173 7.33 -20.02 -4.69
N ALA A 174 7.09 -21.15 -4.03
CA ALA A 174 7.21 -22.44 -4.69
C ALA A 174 6.24 -22.58 -5.88
N ALA A 175 4.99 -22.16 -5.71
CA ALA A 175 4.02 -22.15 -6.80
C ALA A 175 4.41 -21.15 -7.91
N LEU A 176 4.86 -19.94 -7.53
CA LEU A 176 5.30 -18.91 -8.47
C LEU A 176 6.48 -19.38 -9.32
N TYR A 177 7.52 -19.94 -8.70
CA TYR A 177 8.73 -20.33 -9.41
C TYR A 177 8.56 -21.63 -10.21
N THR A 178 7.64 -22.51 -9.79
CA THR A 178 7.20 -23.61 -10.67
C THR A 178 6.60 -23.04 -11.96
N GLY A 179 5.67 -22.08 -11.84
CA GLY A 179 5.10 -21.39 -13.01
C GLY A 179 6.17 -20.74 -13.88
N ASN A 180 7.16 -20.08 -13.27
CA ASN A 180 8.24 -19.43 -13.97
C ASN A 180 9.17 -20.43 -14.72
N SER A 181 9.38 -21.61 -14.14
CA SER A 181 10.15 -22.69 -14.80
C SER A 181 9.42 -23.20 -16.05
N TYR A 182 8.10 -23.43 -15.96
CA TYR A 182 7.28 -23.79 -17.13
C TYR A 182 7.20 -22.68 -18.16
N TYR A 183 7.15 -21.41 -17.73
CA TYR A 183 7.23 -20.26 -18.63
C TYR A 183 8.55 -20.28 -19.43
N SER A 184 9.68 -20.55 -18.77
CA SER A 184 11.00 -20.65 -19.42
C SER A 184 11.10 -21.81 -20.40
N LEU A 185 10.36 -22.90 -20.16
CA LEU A 185 10.17 -24.04 -21.09
C LEU A 185 9.20 -23.72 -22.23
N LYS A 186 8.57 -22.54 -22.26
CA LYS A 186 7.49 -22.14 -23.17
C LYS A 186 6.20 -22.99 -23.05
N GLU A 187 6.05 -23.71 -21.95
CA GLU A 187 4.85 -24.47 -21.62
C GLU A 187 3.82 -23.57 -20.90
N TYR A 188 3.33 -22.55 -21.63
CA TYR A 188 2.57 -21.44 -21.05
C TYR A 188 1.27 -21.86 -20.37
N ASP A 189 0.61 -22.93 -20.84
CA ASP A 189 -0.62 -23.43 -20.21
C ASP A 189 -0.31 -24.07 -18.84
N LYS A 190 0.77 -24.83 -18.72
CA LYS A 190 1.21 -25.36 -17.42
C LYS A 190 1.66 -24.23 -16.48
N ALA A 191 2.40 -23.25 -17.01
CA ALA A 191 2.77 -22.06 -16.24
C ALA A 191 1.53 -21.37 -15.65
N GLY A 192 0.47 -21.22 -16.46
CA GLY A 192 -0.79 -20.62 -16.03
C GLY A 192 -1.46 -21.34 -14.86
N VAL A 193 -1.43 -22.69 -14.86
CA VAL A 193 -1.94 -23.50 -13.74
C VAL A 193 -1.23 -23.17 -12.43
N TRP A 194 0.09 -23.02 -12.47
CA TRP A 194 0.90 -22.74 -11.29
C TRP A 194 0.79 -21.27 -10.84
N PHE A 195 0.72 -20.34 -11.78
CA PHE A 195 0.42 -18.94 -11.45
C PHE A 195 -0.96 -18.78 -10.82
N ALA A 196 -1.97 -19.56 -11.28
CA ALA A 196 -3.29 -19.55 -10.64
C ALA A 196 -3.23 -20.04 -9.19
N LYS A 197 -2.42 -21.08 -8.89
CA LYS A 197 -2.18 -21.53 -7.51
C LYS A 197 -1.51 -20.45 -6.66
N ALA A 198 -0.48 -19.78 -7.19
CA ALA A 198 0.16 -18.68 -6.49
C ALA A 198 -0.82 -17.54 -6.20
N ILE A 199 -1.66 -17.17 -7.16
CA ILE A 199 -2.71 -16.15 -7.00
C ILE A 199 -3.73 -16.54 -5.93
N ALA A 200 -4.11 -17.81 -5.87
CA ALA A 200 -5.02 -18.30 -4.83
C ALA A 200 -4.43 -18.17 -3.42
N LEU A 201 -3.11 -18.30 -3.29
CA LEU A 201 -2.38 -18.15 -2.03
C LEU A 201 -2.22 -16.68 -1.62
N ASP A 202 -1.93 -15.79 -2.56
CA ASP A 202 -1.86 -14.35 -2.31
C ASP A 202 -2.44 -13.54 -3.49
N PRO A 203 -3.76 -13.29 -3.48
CA PRO A 203 -4.43 -12.57 -4.56
C PRO A 203 -4.14 -11.07 -4.58
N ASN A 204 -3.37 -10.58 -3.63
CA ASN A 204 -3.00 -9.17 -3.50
C ASN A 204 -1.57 -8.87 -3.98
N ARG A 205 -0.89 -9.85 -4.57
CA ARG A 205 0.48 -9.73 -5.05
C ARG A 205 0.52 -9.75 -6.58
N GLU A 206 1.11 -8.73 -7.20
CA GLU A 206 1.08 -8.52 -8.65
C GLU A 206 1.86 -9.55 -9.47
N THR A 207 2.92 -10.11 -8.87
CA THR A 207 3.95 -10.86 -9.60
C THR A 207 3.39 -12.05 -10.37
N ALA A 208 2.54 -12.88 -9.74
CA ALA A 208 1.97 -14.05 -10.40
C ALA A 208 1.01 -13.67 -11.55
N TYR A 209 0.23 -12.60 -11.38
CA TYR A 209 -0.62 -12.08 -12.45
C TYR A 209 0.21 -11.61 -13.64
N ARG A 210 1.25 -10.82 -13.38
CA ARG A 210 2.11 -10.26 -14.42
C ARG A 210 2.86 -11.35 -15.19
N TYR A 211 3.44 -12.34 -14.50
CA TYR A 211 4.11 -13.47 -15.15
C TYR A 211 3.14 -14.34 -15.96
N TRP A 212 1.92 -14.54 -15.44
CA TRP A 212 0.89 -15.23 -16.22
C TRP A 212 0.51 -14.45 -17.47
N ALA A 213 0.34 -13.11 -17.34
CA ALA A 213 0.07 -12.25 -18.49
C ALA A 213 1.17 -12.30 -19.55
N ASP A 214 2.45 -12.29 -19.15
CA ASP A 214 3.58 -12.46 -20.05
C ASP A 214 3.52 -13.83 -20.78
N GLY A 215 3.20 -14.92 -20.07
CA GLY A 215 3.00 -16.23 -20.65
C GLY A 215 1.84 -16.27 -21.66
N LEU A 216 0.71 -15.68 -21.33
CA LEU A 216 -0.46 -15.57 -22.23
C LEU A 216 -0.13 -14.73 -23.48
N MET A 217 0.62 -13.62 -23.32
CA MET A 217 1.08 -12.81 -24.46
C MET A 217 1.96 -13.61 -25.41
N ASN A 218 2.95 -14.35 -24.86
CA ASN A 218 3.87 -15.14 -25.66
C ASN A 218 3.19 -16.38 -26.28
N GLY A 219 2.13 -16.88 -25.63
CA GLY A 219 1.26 -17.94 -26.15
C GLY A 219 0.18 -17.45 -27.13
N GLY A 220 0.16 -16.17 -27.50
CA GLY A 220 -0.81 -15.58 -28.44
C GLY A 220 -2.20 -15.27 -27.85
N LYS A 221 -2.43 -15.52 -26.56
CA LYS A 221 -3.70 -15.30 -25.85
C LYS A 221 -3.81 -13.85 -25.35
N SER A 222 -3.83 -12.90 -26.29
CA SER A 222 -3.64 -11.48 -26.04
C SER A 222 -4.73 -10.86 -25.16
N LYS A 223 -6.01 -11.26 -25.31
CA LYS A 223 -7.11 -10.73 -24.50
C LYS A 223 -7.05 -11.21 -23.06
N GLU A 224 -6.67 -12.46 -22.86
CA GLU A 224 -6.46 -13.04 -21.53
C GLU A 224 -5.24 -12.40 -20.84
N ALA A 225 -4.20 -12.05 -21.63
CA ALA A 225 -3.05 -11.30 -21.11
C ALA A 225 -3.43 -9.92 -20.60
N GLU A 226 -4.28 -9.17 -21.36
CA GLU A 226 -4.84 -7.88 -20.93
C GLU A 226 -5.51 -8.00 -19.57
N ASP A 227 -6.34 -9.03 -19.43
CA ASP A 227 -7.08 -9.32 -18.20
C ASP A 227 -6.14 -9.53 -17.01
N LYS A 228 -5.05 -10.29 -17.19
CA LYS A 228 -4.08 -10.54 -16.14
C LYS A 228 -3.18 -9.35 -15.85
N PHE A 229 -2.79 -8.52 -16.84
CA PHE A 229 -2.05 -7.28 -16.59
C PHE A 229 -2.90 -6.27 -15.79
N THR A 230 -4.19 -6.17 -16.08
CA THR A 230 -5.08 -5.31 -15.27
C THR A 230 -5.28 -5.87 -13.87
N ASP A 231 -5.41 -7.19 -13.70
CA ASP A 231 -5.46 -7.84 -12.38
C ASP A 231 -4.18 -7.58 -11.56
N ALA A 232 -3.00 -7.55 -12.19
CA ALA A 232 -1.73 -7.22 -11.54
C ALA A 232 -1.77 -5.79 -10.95
N ILE A 233 -2.29 -4.81 -11.69
CA ILE A 233 -2.44 -3.43 -11.20
C ILE A 233 -3.49 -3.37 -10.09
N VAL A 234 -4.60 -4.09 -10.19
CA VAL A 234 -5.60 -4.17 -9.12
C VAL A 234 -5.02 -4.83 -7.87
N ALA A 235 -4.11 -5.79 -8.02
CA ALA A 235 -3.42 -6.39 -6.87
C ALA A 235 -2.50 -5.39 -6.17
N GLU A 236 -1.63 -4.69 -6.91
CA GLU A 236 -0.66 -3.72 -6.38
C GLU A 236 -0.61 -2.46 -7.27
N PRO A 237 -1.51 -1.48 -7.05
CA PRO A 237 -1.74 -0.34 -7.95
C PRO A 237 -0.54 0.61 -8.06
N TYR A 238 0.33 0.59 -7.06
CA TYR A 238 1.49 1.48 -6.98
C TYR A 238 2.80 0.75 -7.32
N SER A 239 2.73 -0.51 -7.76
CA SER A 239 3.87 -1.27 -8.25
C SER A 239 4.30 -0.78 -9.63
N SER A 240 5.53 -0.30 -9.73
CA SER A 240 6.12 0.08 -11.02
C SER A 240 6.27 -1.12 -11.97
N ALA A 241 6.41 -2.34 -11.42
CA ALA A 241 6.51 -3.58 -12.20
C ALA A 241 5.17 -3.93 -12.87
N ALA A 242 4.05 -3.81 -12.12
CA ALA A 242 2.70 -4.04 -12.67
C ALA A 242 2.41 -3.09 -13.83
N TRP A 243 2.70 -1.79 -13.65
CA TRP A 243 2.50 -0.79 -14.71
C TRP A 243 3.45 -0.99 -15.90
N ARG A 244 4.70 -1.42 -15.70
CA ARG A 244 5.59 -1.77 -16.82
C ARG A 244 5.02 -2.90 -17.67
N GLY A 245 4.46 -3.94 -17.03
CA GLY A 245 3.81 -5.04 -17.73
C GLY A 245 2.67 -4.55 -18.63
N LEU A 246 1.74 -3.76 -18.07
CA LEU A 246 0.63 -3.20 -18.84
C LEU A 246 1.11 -2.24 -19.94
N ASN A 247 2.14 -1.41 -19.68
CA ASN A 247 2.72 -0.52 -20.70
C ASN A 247 3.34 -1.30 -21.85
N GLN A 248 4.06 -2.41 -21.59
CA GLN A 248 4.60 -3.28 -22.63
C GLN A 248 3.50 -3.92 -23.48
N TYR A 249 2.44 -4.40 -22.83
CA TYR A 249 1.25 -4.90 -23.52
C TYR A 249 0.64 -3.81 -24.42
N ALA A 250 0.37 -2.64 -23.85
CA ALA A 250 -0.24 -1.52 -24.55
C ALA A 250 0.61 -1.07 -25.75
N GLY A 251 1.95 -1.02 -25.59
CA GLY A 251 2.89 -0.71 -26.69
C GLY A 251 2.80 -1.71 -27.85
N ARG A 252 2.73 -3.02 -27.55
CA ARG A 252 2.58 -4.07 -28.58
C ARG A 252 1.21 -3.99 -29.31
N LYS A 253 0.20 -3.40 -28.66
CA LYS A 253 -1.16 -3.24 -29.21
C LYS A 253 -1.42 -1.84 -29.74
N SER A 254 -0.44 -0.94 -29.71
CA SER A 254 -0.61 0.47 -30.06
C SER A 254 -1.71 1.17 -29.26
N ILE A 255 -1.92 0.75 -28.02
CA ILE A 255 -2.84 1.38 -27.08
C ILE A 255 -2.09 2.43 -26.28
N LYS A 256 -2.62 3.64 -26.22
CA LYS A 256 -2.09 4.70 -25.34
C LYS A 256 -2.81 4.65 -23.99
N LEU A 257 -2.06 4.47 -22.91
CA LEU A 257 -2.64 4.50 -21.57
C LEU A 257 -2.72 5.94 -21.07
N ALA A 258 -3.91 6.36 -20.63
CA ALA A 258 -4.10 7.68 -20.04
C ALA A 258 -5.32 7.69 -19.10
N HIS A 259 -5.18 8.32 -17.95
CA HIS A 259 -6.32 8.62 -17.10
C HIS A 259 -7.16 9.75 -17.67
N PRO A 260 -8.50 9.77 -17.43
CA PRO A 260 -9.32 10.92 -17.73
C PRO A 260 -8.75 12.19 -17.07
N LYS A 261 -8.69 13.27 -17.83
CA LYS A 261 -8.19 14.53 -17.31
C LYS A 261 -9.33 15.30 -16.64
N ILE A 262 -9.30 15.34 -15.30
CA ILE A 262 -10.18 16.19 -14.49
C ILE A 262 -9.31 17.23 -13.81
N VAL A 263 -9.49 18.48 -14.18
CA VAL A 263 -8.79 19.64 -13.60
C VAL A 263 -9.67 20.21 -12.52
N VAL A 264 -9.19 20.22 -11.29
CA VAL A 264 -9.82 20.90 -10.16
C VAL A 264 -9.19 22.28 -10.06
N PRO A 265 -9.92 23.36 -10.41
CA PRO A 265 -9.37 24.73 -10.43
C PRO A 265 -9.37 25.38 -9.04
N VAL A 266 -9.23 24.57 -7.99
CA VAL A 266 -9.23 25.02 -6.59
C VAL A 266 -7.99 24.43 -5.92
N GLU A 267 -7.14 25.29 -5.42
CA GLU A 267 -6.05 24.91 -4.55
C GLU A 267 -6.51 24.95 -3.10
N PHE A 268 -6.23 23.87 -2.40
CA PHE A 268 -6.56 23.71 -0.99
C PHE A 268 -5.28 23.46 -0.22
N SER A 269 -5.03 24.24 0.82
CA SER A 269 -3.93 24.01 1.75
C SER A 269 -4.40 24.21 3.20
N SER A 270 -3.91 23.38 4.11
CA SER A 270 -4.14 23.51 5.54
C SER A 270 -2.80 23.42 6.26
N SER A 271 -2.55 24.30 7.22
CA SER A 271 -1.35 24.31 8.05
C SER A 271 -1.42 23.35 9.25
N GLY A 272 -2.54 22.63 9.41
CA GLY A 272 -2.76 21.77 10.58
C GLY A 272 -3.19 22.49 11.85
N GLU A 273 -3.16 23.83 11.85
CA GLU A 273 -3.56 24.70 12.98
C GLU A 273 -4.97 25.29 12.78
N GLY A 274 -5.82 24.62 12.02
CA GLY A 274 -7.15 25.11 11.66
C GLY A 274 -7.14 26.28 10.69
N ASN A 275 -5.98 26.68 10.18
CA ASN A 275 -5.85 27.69 9.15
C ASN A 275 -5.96 27.01 7.79
N THR A 276 -7.12 27.15 7.17
CA THR A 276 -7.39 26.61 5.84
C THR A 276 -7.36 27.75 4.83
N LYS A 277 -6.57 27.60 3.78
CA LYS A 277 -6.52 28.51 2.64
C LYS A 277 -7.15 27.84 1.43
N ILE A 278 -8.18 28.46 0.88
CA ILE A 278 -8.82 28.04 -0.38
C ILE A 278 -8.47 29.11 -1.41
N THR A 279 -7.73 28.73 -2.44
CA THR A 279 -7.40 29.63 -3.55
C THR A 279 -8.22 29.18 -4.75
N LEU A 280 -9.08 30.04 -5.22
CA LEU A 280 -9.84 29.82 -6.44
C LEU A 280 -8.96 30.17 -7.63
N GLY A 281 -8.69 29.19 -8.50
CA GLY A 281 -8.00 29.43 -9.76
C GLY A 281 -8.84 30.30 -10.71
N ASN A 282 -8.48 30.35 -11.97
CA ASN A 282 -9.08 31.26 -12.96
C ASN A 282 -10.51 30.82 -13.35
N MET A 283 -11.41 30.70 -12.34
CA MET A 283 -12.83 30.39 -12.54
C MET A 283 -13.65 31.63 -12.96
N MET A 284 -13.09 32.84 -12.78
CA MET A 284 -13.76 34.09 -13.15
C MET A 284 -13.79 34.38 -14.64
N GLY A 285 -13.13 33.57 -15.48
CA GLY A 285 -13.13 33.70 -16.93
C GLY A 285 -14.07 32.71 -17.65
N GLY A 286 -14.68 31.77 -16.91
CA GLY A 286 -15.71 30.88 -17.44
C GLY A 286 -17.01 31.63 -17.68
N LYS A 287 -17.70 31.32 -18.77
CA LYS A 287 -19.05 31.80 -18.97
C LYS A 287 -19.95 31.21 -17.89
N ASP A 288 -20.81 31.98 -17.26
CA ASP A 288 -21.73 31.60 -16.17
C ASP A 288 -22.67 30.41 -16.52
N ASP A 289 -22.56 29.87 -17.74
CA ASP A 289 -23.46 28.87 -18.29
C ASP A 289 -22.86 27.45 -18.43
N ASP A 290 -21.62 27.20 -17.92
CA ASP A 290 -20.95 25.89 -18.01
C ASP A 290 -20.82 25.11 -16.69
N GLY A 291 -21.27 25.70 -15.57
CA GLY A 291 -21.25 25.09 -14.24
C GLY A 291 -19.93 25.17 -13.48
N SER A 292 -18.89 25.79 -14.05
CA SER A 292 -17.54 25.88 -13.44
C SER A 292 -17.53 26.44 -12.01
N PHE A 293 -18.49 27.31 -11.66
CA PHE A 293 -18.61 27.86 -10.31
C PHE A 293 -18.83 26.79 -9.23
N ALA A 294 -19.38 25.63 -9.60
CA ALA A 294 -19.59 24.52 -8.67
C ALA A 294 -18.27 24.00 -8.03
N TRP A 295 -17.12 24.24 -8.68
CA TRP A 295 -15.82 23.87 -8.12
C TRP A 295 -15.50 24.56 -6.79
N THR A 296 -16.13 25.69 -6.46
CA THR A 296 -15.99 26.32 -5.15
C THR A 296 -16.39 25.39 -4.00
N MET A 297 -17.34 24.48 -4.24
CA MET A 297 -17.80 23.51 -3.25
C MET A 297 -16.72 22.50 -2.88
N TYR A 298 -15.75 22.25 -3.77
CA TYR A 298 -14.63 21.34 -3.49
C TYR A 298 -13.80 21.82 -2.29
N GLY A 299 -13.35 23.07 -2.30
CA GLY A 299 -12.54 23.62 -1.21
C GLY A 299 -13.32 23.70 0.10
N ILE A 300 -14.60 24.08 0.04
CA ILE A 300 -15.48 24.13 1.22
C ILE A 300 -15.64 22.74 1.84
N SER A 301 -15.93 21.71 1.02
CA SER A 301 -16.05 20.35 1.51
C SER A 301 -14.74 19.86 2.14
N ARG A 302 -13.59 20.09 1.51
CA ARG A 302 -12.29 19.75 2.05
C ARG A 302 -12.02 20.37 3.42
N ALA A 303 -12.43 21.65 3.61
CA ALA A 303 -12.26 22.34 4.88
C ALA A 303 -13.04 21.71 6.05
N ILE A 304 -14.19 21.08 5.77
CA ILE A 304 -15.02 20.43 6.80
C ILE A 304 -14.35 19.14 7.33
N TRP A 305 -13.45 18.54 6.56
CA TRP A 305 -12.74 17.30 6.95
C TRP A 305 -11.50 17.56 7.80
N GLN A 306 -11.01 18.81 7.86
CA GLN A 306 -9.78 19.17 8.55
C GLN A 306 -9.90 19.12 10.07
N THR A 307 -8.76 19.19 10.75
CA THR A 307 -8.70 19.41 12.20
C THR A 307 -9.10 20.85 12.55
N ASP A 308 -9.60 21.05 13.75
CA ASP A 308 -9.81 22.39 14.29
C ASP A 308 -8.47 23.06 14.72
N LYS A 309 -8.54 24.29 15.24
CA LYS A 309 -7.36 25.05 15.71
C LYS A 309 -6.61 24.39 16.86
N THR A 310 -7.23 23.45 17.56
CA THR A 310 -6.63 22.69 18.66
C THR A 310 -6.01 21.37 18.20
N GLY A 311 -6.07 21.05 16.90
CA GLY A 311 -5.64 19.79 16.34
C GLY A 311 -6.63 18.64 16.52
N LYS A 312 -7.84 18.93 17.04
CA LYS A 312 -8.90 17.93 17.16
C LYS A 312 -9.41 17.54 15.78
N LEU A 313 -9.55 16.24 15.55
CA LEU A 313 -10.12 15.68 14.32
C LEU A 313 -11.56 16.17 14.11
N SER A 314 -11.91 16.46 12.86
CA SER A 314 -13.30 16.78 12.52
C SER A 314 -14.24 15.60 12.79
N GLU A 315 -15.51 15.86 13.04
CA GLU A 315 -16.52 14.80 13.24
C GLU A 315 -16.64 13.89 12.01
N LYS A 316 -16.52 14.45 10.80
CA LYS A 316 -16.55 13.68 9.55
C LYS A 316 -15.39 12.70 9.46
N PHE A 317 -14.17 13.16 9.74
CA PHE A 317 -13.00 12.28 9.70
C PHE A 317 -13.07 11.23 10.79
N ALA A 318 -13.38 11.60 12.02
CA ALA A 318 -13.51 10.68 13.14
C ALA A 318 -14.61 9.61 12.93
N ALA A 319 -15.71 9.97 12.27
CA ALA A 319 -16.77 9.03 11.92
C ALA A 319 -16.35 8.04 10.81
N ALA A 320 -15.60 8.51 9.82
CA ALA A 320 -15.13 7.67 8.72
C ALA A 320 -13.96 6.75 9.13
N TYR A 321 -13.11 7.22 10.05
CA TYR A 321 -11.88 6.54 10.49
C TYR A 321 -11.79 6.53 12.03
N PRO A 322 -12.66 5.79 12.73
CA PRO A 322 -12.77 5.85 14.20
C PRO A 322 -11.54 5.33 14.95
N SER A 323 -10.71 4.53 14.29
CA SER A 323 -9.45 4.02 14.85
C SER A 323 -8.27 4.97 14.66
N GLU A 324 -8.36 5.93 13.74
CA GLU A 324 -7.27 6.87 13.46
C GLU A 324 -7.24 8.03 14.46
N ARG A 325 -6.03 8.44 14.82
CA ARG A 325 -5.80 9.53 15.80
C ARG A 325 -5.17 10.77 15.16
N VAL A 326 -4.70 10.63 13.93
CA VAL A 326 -4.04 11.70 13.18
C VAL A 326 -4.78 11.88 11.86
N TYR A 327 -5.06 13.15 11.55
CA TYR A 327 -5.68 13.47 10.28
C TYR A 327 -4.73 13.15 9.11
N ARG A 328 -5.30 12.61 8.07
CA ARG A 328 -4.70 12.47 6.73
C ARG A 328 -5.74 12.76 5.66
N HIS A 329 -5.30 13.18 4.51
CA HIS A 329 -6.17 13.22 3.34
C HIS A 329 -6.63 11.79 2.99
N SER A 330 -7.91 11.59 2.75
CA SER A 330 -8.49 10.25 2.63
C SER A 330 -9.35 10.11 1.37
N LEU A 331 -9.57 8.85 0.98
CA LEU A 331 -10.49 8.53 -0.12
C LEU A 331 -11.90 9.05 0.14
N ALA A 332 -12.37 8.91 1.39
CA ALA A 332 -13.70 9.39 1.78
C ALA A 332 -13.82 10.91 1.64
N GLU A 333 -12.80 11.65 2.08
CA GLU A 333 -12.75 13.12 1.94
C GLU A 333 -12.74 13.57 0.48
N GLU A 334 -11.83 13.00 -0.34
CA GLU A 334 -11.74 13.38 -1.75
C GLU A 334 -13.01 13.04 -2.52
N THR A 335 -13.62 11.88 -2.21
CA THR A 335 -14.91 11.46 -2.79
C THR A 335 -16.04 12.43 -2.40
N ASP A 336 -16.13 12.78 -1.11
CA ASP A 336 -17.13 13.73 -0.61
C ASP A 336 -16.96 15.10 -1.26
N ALA A 337 -15.73 15.59 -1.36
CA ALA A 337 -15.44 16.89 -1.96
C ALA A 337 -15.84 16.94 -3.43
N LEU A 338 -15.54 15.90 -4.20
CA LEU A 338 -15.92 15.82 -5.61
C LEU A 338 -17.43 15.65 -5.79
N ARG A 339 -18.11 14.89 -4.92
CA ARG A 339 -19.58 14.77 -4.94
C ARG A 339 -20.28 16.07 -4.56
N MET A 340 -19.72 16.86 -3.65
CA MET A 340 -20.27 18.18 -3.35
C MET A 340 -20.24 19.11 -4.58
N VAL A 341 -19.22 19.03 -5.41
CA VAL A 341 -19.19 19.76 -6.71
C VAL A 341 -20.35 19.29 -7.60
N LEU A 342 -20.61 17.98 -7.67
CA LEU A 342 -21.70 17.44 -8.48
C LEU A 342 -23.09 17.87 -7.99
N ILE A 343 -23.27 18.09 -6.69
CA ILE A 343 -24.50 18.67 -6.13
C ILE A 343 -24.72 20.08 -6.69
N GLY A 344 -23.66 20.89 -6.82
CA GLY A 344 -23.72 22.22 -7.41
C GLY A 344 -24.18 22.25 -8.87
N VAL A 345 -24.01 21.14 -9.60
CA VAL A 345 -24.44 20.99 -11.01
C VAL A 345 -25.55 19.95 -11.20
N LYS A 346 -26.29 19.60 -10.15
CA LYS A 346 -27.36 18.59 -10.19
C LYS A 346 -28.40 18.90 -11.23
N ASP A 347 -28.78 20.16 -11.36
CA ASP A 347 -29.70 20.65 -12.40
C ASP A 347 -28.92 21.04 -13.67
N SER A 348 -28.28 20.05 -14.30
CA SER A 348 -27.44 20.26 -15.49
C SER A 348 -28.21 20.76 -16.71
N LYS A 349 -29.56 20.75 -16.68
CA LYS A 349 -30.42 21.34 -17.76
C LYS A 349 -30.31 22.86 -17.83
N LYS A 350 -29.81 23.51 -16.77
CA LYS A 350 -29.52 24.95 -16.75
C LYS A 350 -28.32 25.34 -17.61
N TYR A 351 -27.42 24.38 -17.88
CA TYR A 351 -26.18 24.63 -18.59
C TYR A 351 -26.31 24.21 -20.06
N LYS A 352 -25.91 25.07 -20.99
CA LYS A 352 -25.88 24.72 -22.42
C LYS A 352 -24.90 23.60 -22.71
N LYS A 353 -23.75 23.61 -22.04
CA LYS A 353 -22.72 22.58 -22.07
C LYS A 353 -21.98 22.61 -20.74
N LEU A 354 -21.94 21.46 -20.07
CA LEU A 354 -21.18 21.32 -18.82
C LEU A 354 -19.68 21.38 -19.13
N GLU A 355 -18.91 22.03 -18.23
CA GLU A 355 -17.45 22.05 -18.31
C GLU A 355 -16.89 20.60 -18.41
N PRO A 356 -15.88 20.35 -19.26
CA PRO A 356 -15.45 18.98 -19.55
C PRO A 356 -15.05 18.15 -18.33
N SER A 357 -14.36 18.74 -17.32
CA SER A 357 -13.99 18.03 -16.09
C SER A 357 -15.23 17.69 -15.26
N LEU A 358 -16.23 18.56 -15.19
CA LEU A 358 -17.50 18.30 -14.51
C LEU A 358 -18.31 17.22 -15.23
N ALA A 359 -18.32 17.24 -16.56
CA ALA A 359 -19.01 16.21 -17.35
C ALA A 359 -18.37 14.82 -17.11
N MET A 360 -17.03 14.74 -17.12
CA MET A 360 -16.31 13.51 -16.85
C MET A 360 -16.51 13.05 -15.39
N LEU A 361 -16.42 13.97 -14.42
CA LEU A 361 -16.67 13.68 -13.01
C LEU A 361 -18.07 13.09 -12.80
N LYS A 362 -19.10 13.71 -13.40
CA LYS A 362 -20.48 13.25 -13.33
C LYS A 362 -20.65 11.85 -13.93
N LYS A 363 -19.96 11.56 -15.05
CA LYS A 363 -19.98 10.25 -15.68
C LYS A 363 -19.37 9.18 -14.78
N LEU A 364 -18.18 9.43 -14.23
CA LEU A 364 -17.49 8.50 -13.33
C LEU A 364 -18.32 8.19 -12.07
N ASP A 365 -18.95 9.22 -11.47
CA ASP A 365 -19.78 9.02 -10.29
C ASP A 365 -21.06 8.22 -10.62
N ALA A 366 -21.74 8.53 -11.73
CA ALA A 366 -22.91 7.82 -12.18
C ALA A 366 -22.66 6.33 -12.50
N GLU A 367 -21.46 6.00 -12.97
CA GLU A 367 -21.02 4.62 -13.24
C GLU A 367 -20.46 3.91 -12.01
N GLY A 368 -20.35 4.61 -10.85
CA GLY A 368 -19.79 4.08 -9.60
C GLY A 368 -18.28 3.84 -9.65
N LEU A 369 -17.56 4.62 -10.50
CA LEU A 369 -16.12 4.50 -10.74
C LEU A 369 -15.32 5.69 -10.20
N LEU A 370 -15.96 6.62 -9.49
CA LEU A 370 -15.31 7.82 -8.97
C LEU A 370 -14.17 7.48 -8.00
N GLU A 371 -14.40 6.59 -7.05
CA GLU A 371 -13.38 6.17 -6.09
C GLU A 371 -12.21 5.46 -6.77
N ALA A 372 -12.47 4.65 -7.80
CA ALA A 372 -11.40 4.02 -8.58
C ALA A 372 -10.56 5.07 -9.32
N TYR A 373 -11.19 6.08 -9.91
CA TYR A 373 -10.49 7.23 -10.50
C TYR A 373 -9.59 7.94 -9.49
N ILE A 374 -10.12 8.24 -8.29
CA ILE A 374 -9.35 8.91 -7.22
C ILE A 374 -8.11 8.07 -6.86
N LEU A 375 -8.31 6.78 -6.60
CA LEU A 375 -7.24 5.87 -6.18
C LEU A 375 -6.13 5.70 -7.21
N PHE A 376 -6.44 5.75 -8.51
CA PHE A 376 -5.44 5.57 -9.56
C PHE A 376 -4.87 6.89 -10.10
N ALA A 377 -5.67 7.96 -10.18
CA ALA A 377 -5.29 9.19 -10.87
C ALA A 377 -5.00 10.38 -9.93
N ARG A 378 -5.51 10.34 -8.69
CA ARG A 378 -5.43 11.47 -7.75
C ARG A 378 -4.86 11.09 -6.37
N SER A 379 -4.37 9.86 -6.20
CA SER A 379 -3.91 9.39 -4.90
C SER A 379 -2.63 10.08 -4.45
N ASP A 380 -2.65 10.63 -3.25
CA ASP A 380 -1.48 10.99 -2.46
C ASP A 380 -1.15 9.90 -1.40
N ALA A 381 -0.19 10.18 -0.52
CA ALA A 381 0.22 9.24 0.52
C ALA A 381 -0.91 8.87 1.49
N GLY A 382 -1.84 9.80 1.75
CA GLY A 382 -2.98 9.58 2.63
C GLY A 382 -4.04 8.70 1.97
N ILE A 383 -4.48 9.06 0.76
CA ILE A 383 -5.49 8.29 -0.01
C ILE A 383 -5.02 6.87 -0.29
N LYS A 384 -3.73 6.66 -0.54
CA LYS A 384 -3.16 5.32 -0.79
C LYS A 384 -3.41 4.33 0.34
N GLN A 385 -3.54 4.80 1.57
CA GLN A 385 -3.80 3.95 2.74
C GLN A 385 -5.18 3.28 2.67
N ASP A 386 -6.14 3.89 1.99
CA ASP A 386 -7.51 3.36 1.84
C ASP A 386 -7.63 2.28 0.75
N TYR A 387 -6.59 2.12 -0.10
CA TYR A 387 -6.67 1.23 -1.25
C TYR A 387 -6.98 -0.22 -0.86
N ALA A 388 -6.30 -0.76 0.14
CA ALA A 388 -6.44 -2.15 0.54
C ALA A 388 -7.87 -2.47 1.01
N ALA A 389 -8.47 -1.57 1.79
CA ALA A 389 -9.85 -1.70 2.27
C ALA A 389 -10.85 -1.58 1.10
N TYR A 390 -10.67 -0.59 0.22
CA TYR A 390 -11.53 -0.42 -0.95
C TYR A 390 -11.48 -1.62 -1.89
N ARG A 391 -10.29 -2.15 -2.19
CA ARG A 391 -10.07 -3.29 -3.07
C ARG A 391 -10.80 -4.55 -2.61
N GLN A 392 -10.93 -4.79 -1.30
CA GLN A 392 -11.57 -6.01 -0.78
C GLN A 392 -12.95 -6.27 -1.40
N ASN A 393 -13.72 -5.20 -1.64
CA ASN A 393 -15.10 -5.30 -2.11
C ASN A 393 -15.33 -4.69 -3.50
N ASN A 394 -14.29 -4.15 -4.15
CA ASN A 394 -14.45 -3.37 -5.37
C ASN A 394 -13.42 -3.70 -6.46
N ARG A 395 -12.90 -4.94 -6.50
CA ARG A 395 -11.93 -5.36 -7.53
C ARG A 395 -12.48 -5.18 -8.96
N ASP A 396 -13.75 -5.47 -9.15
CA ASP A 396 -14.46 -5.30 -10.41
C ASP A 396 -14.49 -3.84 -10.87
N LYS A 397 -14.79 -2.91 -9.97
CA LYS A 397 -14.80 -1.47 -10.27
C LYS A 397 -13.40 -0.94 -10.60
N LEU A 398 -12.39 -1.38 -9.86
CA LEU A 398 -10.99 -1.04 -10.12
C LEU A 398 -10.59 -1.52 -11.52
N LYS A 399 -10.90 -2.77 -11.86
CA LYS A 399 -10.61 -3.36 -13.16
C LYS A 399 -11.37 -2.69 -14.29
N ARG A 400 -12.69 -2.43 -14.13
CA ARG A 400 -13.51 -1.69 -15.09
C ARG A 400 -12.92 -0.30 -15.38
N TYR A 401 -12.52 0.43 -14.35
CA TYR A 401 -11.90 1.73 -14.55
C TYR A 401 -10.63 1.64 -15.42
N LEU A 402 -9.75 0.68 -15.16
CA LEU A 402 -8.55 0.47 -15.98
C LEU A 402 -8.89 0.14 -17.43
N THR A 403 -9.82 -0.79 -17.66
CA THR A 403 -10.16 -1.25 -19.01
C THR A 403 -11.02 -0.25 -19.79
N GLU A 404 -11.94 0.45 -19.14
CA GLU A 404 -12.90 1.32 -19.82
C GLU A 404 -12.40 2.77 -19.93
N TYR A 405 -11.51 3.21 -19.05
CA TYR A 405 -11.04 4.58 -19.02
C TYR A 405 -9.54 4.72 -19.31
N VAL A 406 -8.70 3.92 -18.66
CA VAL A 406 -7.25 4.08 -18.83
C VAL A 406 -6.80 3.54 -20.19
N MET A 407 -7.32 2.39 -20.59
CA MET A 407 -6.92 1.73 -21.85
C MET A 407 -7.69 2.24 -23.07
N LYS A 408 -8.93 2.70 -22.92
CA LYS A 408 -9.72 3.21 -24.04
C LYS A 408 -9.48 4.69 -24.34
N ASN A 409 -9.17 5.52 -23.34
CA ASN A 409 -8.98 6.97 -23.53
C ASN A 409 -7.68 7.36 -24.25
N GLY A 410 -6.77 6.44 -24.45
CA GLY A 410 -5.55 6.70 -25.22
C GLY A 410 -5.76 6.85 -26.73
N GLY A 411 -6.98 6.70 -27.22
CA GLY A 411 -7.34 6.78 -28.63
C GLY A 411 -8.21 7.96 -29.03
N ILE A 412 -8.36 8.99 -28.16
CA ILE A 412 -9.08 10.23 -28.49
C ILE A 412 -8.09 11.39 -28.53
#